data_2e1b311cc754384f7ac367224aef3c33
#
_entry.id   2e1b311cc754384f7ac367224aef3c33
#
_cell.length_a   1.000
_cell.length_b   1.000
_cell.length_c   1.000
_cell.angle_alpha   90.00
_cell.angle_beta   90.00
_cell.angle_gamma   90.00
#
_symmetry.space_group_name_H-M   'P 1'
#
loop_
_entity.id
_entity.type
_entity.pdbx_description
1 polymer ?
#
loop_
_entity_poly.entity_id
_entity_poly.type
_entity_poly.pdbx_seq_one_letter_code
_entity_poly.pdbx_strand_id
1 'polypeptide(L)'
;LHKDLLVLPPEYNAMTIFFDFTYPDMIKYRKPQSYYSAQQVDHARKHPRIVHFTSSFLSLRPWVKGSEHPYAPLWRNYYKRSPWRAKDLRSDNRSSYRKIYEKFYRLMPLPFSVSLSGFLHSVLVPMVHMRKNQSGE
;
A
#
# COMPACT_ATOMS: atom_id res chain seq x y z
N LEU A 1 22.72 15.12 -13.65
CA LEU A 1 21.24 15.07 -13.51
C LEU A 1 20.75 15.03 -12.05
N HIS A 2 21.62 14.66 -11.07
CA HIS A 2 21.18 14.55 -9.66
C HIS A 2 21.25 15.85 -8.84
N LYS A 3 21.92 16.89 -9.31
CA LYS A 3 22.11 18.14 -8.55
C LYS A 3 20.86 19.03 -8.47
N ASP A 4 19.92 18.80 -9.39
CA ASP A 4 18.70 19.62 -9.50
C ASP A 4 17.44 18.88 -9.03
N LEU A 5 17.57 17.69 -8.39
CA LEU A 5 16.45 16.91 -7.89
C LEU A 5 16.20 17.23 -6.41
N LEU A 6 15.04 17.77 -6.11
CA LEU A 6 14.54 17.93 -4.76
C LEU A 6 13.65 16.73 -4.38
N VAL A 7 14.07 15.98 -3.35
CA VAL A 7 13.24 14.93 -2.78
C VAL A 7 12.29 15.56 -1.78
N LEU A 8 10.99 15.53 -2.08
CA LEU A 8 9.96 16.07 -1.19
C LEU A 8 9.82 15.19 0.06
N PRO A 9 9.46 15.77 1.21
CA PRO A 9 9.10 15.03 2.41
C PRO A 9 7.94 14.06 2.16
N PRO A 10 7.84 12.94 2.92
CA PRO A 10 6.88 11.87 2.65
C PRO A 10 5.41 12.27 2.83
N GLU A 11 5.10 13.36 3.53
CA GLU A 11 3.73 13.89 3.66
C GLU A 11 3.14 14.36 2.32
N TYR A 12 3.97 14.67 1.32
CA TYR A 12 3.52 14.99 -0.03
C TYR A 12 3.23 13.75 -0.89
N ASN A 13 3.48 12.55 -0.36
CA ASN A 13 3.13 11.27 -0.99
C ASN A 13 2.87 10.20 0.08
N ALA A 14 1.93 10.47 0.99
CA ALA A 14 1.56 9.52 2.03
C ALA A 14 0.85 8.31 1.42
N MET A 15 1.60 7.26 1.14
CA MET A 15 1.12 6.04 0.50
C MET A 15 0.33 5.16 1.47
N THR A 16 -0.59 4.34 0.95
CA THR A 16 -1.39 3.38 1.73
C THR A 16 -0.55 2.53 2.69
N ILE A 17 0.66 2.15 2.30
CA ILE A 17 1.55 1.35 3.14
C ILE A 17 1.91 2.04 4.48
N PHE A 18 1.90 3.37 4.54
CA PHE A 18 2.14 4.10 5.78
C PHE A 18 1.03 3.87 6.82
N PHE A 19 -0.17 3.54 6.36
CA PHE A 19 -1.34 3.31 7.20
C PHE A 19 -1.54 1.82 7.52
N ASP A 20 -1.04 0.93 6.65
CA ASP A 20 -1.18 -0.52 6.79
C ASP A 20 -0.16 -1.14 7.75
N PHE A 21 1.03 -0.54 7.90
CA PHE A 21 2.15 -1.12 8.64
C PHE A 21 2.73 -0.16 9.67
N THR A 22 3.33 -0.71 10.74
CA THR A 22 4.29 0.04 11.55
C THR A 22 5.54 0.34 10.73
N TYR A 23 6.35 1.32 11.14
CA TYR A 23 7.59 1.63 10.41
C TYR A 23 8.56 0.43 10.33
N PRO A 24 8.86 -0.31 11.42
CA PRO A 24 9.70 -1.50 11.35
C PRO A 24 9.15 -2.57 10.40
N ASP A 25 7.84 -2.82 10.42
CA ASP A 25 7.21 -3.81 9.55
C ASP A 25 7.24 -3.40 8.08
N MET A 26 7.05 -2.10 7.80
CA MET A 26 7.14 -1.55 6.45
C MET A 26 8.56 -1.72 5.88
N ILE A 27 9.60 -1.42 6.66
CA ILE A 27 11.00 -1.60 6.25
C ILE A 27 11.30 -3.09 6.02
N LYS A 28 10.83 -3.96 6.91
CA LYS A 28 10.99 -5.41 6.79
C LYS A 28 10.27 -5.99 5.57
N TYR A 29 9.10 -5.46 5.25
CA TYR A 29 8.31 -5.87 4.10
C TYR A 29 8.90 -5.38 2.77
N ARG A 30 9.29 -4.09 2.69
CA ARG A 30 9.76 -3.46 1.44
C ARG A 30 11.25 -3.63 1.20
N LYS A 31 12.05 -3.77 2.26
CA LYS A 31 13.53 -3.87 2.22
C LYS A 31 14.17 -2.79 1.34
N PRO A 32 13.82 -1.52 1.51
CA PRO A 32 14.40 -0.46 0.69
C PRO A 32 15.88 -0.27 1.04
N GLN A 33 16.71 0.10 0.05
CA GLN A 33 18.13 0.44 0.29
C GLN A 33 18.28 1.75 1.07
N SER A 34 17.39 2.71 0.81
CA SER A 34 17.27 3.96 1.55
C SER A 34 15.80 4.33 1.69
N TYR A 35 15.46 4.99 2.78
CA TYR A 35 14.08 5.42 3.04
C TYR A 35 14.05 6.62 3.98
N TYR A 36 12.86 7.21 4.11
CA TYR A 36 12.59 8.24 5.13
C TYR A 36 12.78 7.68 6.54
N SER A 37 13.09 8.53 7.50
CA SER A 37 13.17 8.12 8.91
C SER A 37 11.79 7.74 9.48
N ALA A 38 11.80 7.00 10.60
CA ALA A 38 10.56 6.66 11.31
C ALA A 38 9.76 7.92 11.71
N GLN A 39 10.44 8.98 12.15
CA GLN A 39 9.80 10.24 12.50
C GLN A 39 9.13 10.93 11.30
N GLN A 40 9.79 10.94 10.15
CA GLN A 40 9.23 11.51 8.92
C GLN A 40 7.99 10.74 8.45
N VAL A 41 8.03 9.41 8.50
CA VAL A 41 6.87 8.57 8.13
C VAL A 41 5.72 8.73 9.12
N ASP A 42 6.01 8.81 10.42
CA ASP A 42 4.97 9.05 11.44
C ASP A 42 4.33 10.42 11.28
N HIS A 43 5.13 11.47 11.00
CA HIS A 43 4.63 12.80 10.67
C HIS A 43 3.73 12.76 9.43
N ALA A 44 4.18 12.12 8.34
CA ALA A 44 3.42 11.98 7.10
C ALA A 44 2.10 11.22 7.31
N ARG A 45 2.07 10.24 8.21
CA ARG A 45 0.85 9.50 8.59
C ARG A 45 -0.16 10.39 9.30
N LYS A 46 0.30 11.25 10.21
CA LYS A 46 -0.55 12.13 11.04
C LYS A 46 -0.98 13.39 10.29
N HIS A 47 -0.09 13.92 9.44
CA HIS A 47 -0.25 15.21 8.76
C HIS A 47 0.01 15.12 7.24
N PRO A 48 -0.66 14.19 6.51
CA PRO A 48 -0.42 14.07 5.08
C PRO A 48 -0.90 15.32 4.34
N ARG A 49 -0.10 15.81 3.40
CA ARG A 49 -0.49 16.85 2.44
C ARG A 49 -1.18 16.24 1.23
N ILE A 50 -0.66 15.09 0.77
CA ILE A 50 -1.24 14.31 -0.34
C ILE A 50 -1.32 12.86 0.12
N VAL A 51 -2.53 12.28 0.12
CA VAL A 51 -2.74 10.85 0.36
C VAL A 51 -2.79 10.13 -0.97
N HIS A 52 -1.83 9.23 -1.18
CA HIS A 52 -1.73 8.42 -2.39
C HIS A 52 -2.30 7.02 -2.13
N PHE A 53 -3.50 6.77 -2.61
CA PHE A 53 -4.18 5.47 -2.48
C PHE A 53 -3.55 4.40 -3.37
N THR A 54 -2.40 3.88 -2.96
CA THR A 54 -1.71 2.79 -3.66
C THR A 54 -2.41 1.46 -3.46
N SER A 55 -2.11 0.48 -4.30
CA SER A 55 -2.61 -0.89 -4.11
C SER A 55 -1.94 -1.52 -2.89
N SER A 56 -2.75 -2.12 -2.03
CA SER A 56 -2.32 -2.96 -0.91
C SER A 56 -3.14 -4.25 -0.90
N PHE A 57 -2.59 -5.30 -0.31
CA PHE A 57 -3.35 -6.51 -0.07
C PHE A 57 -4.12 -6.44 1.27
N LEU A 58 -3.75 -5.53 2.16
CA LEU A 58 -4.40 -5.33 3.47
C LEU A 58 -5.54 -4.32 3.40
N SER A 59 -5.37 -3.24 2.64
CA SER A 59 -6.36 -2.16 2.56
C SER A 59 -6.98 -2.04 1.18
N LEU A 60 -8.30 -1.96 1.15
CA LEU A 60 -9.05 -1.59 -0.03
C LEU A 60 -8.97 -0.08 -0.25
N ARG A 61 -8.93 0.33 -1.52
CA ARG A 61 -8.99 1.75 -1.88
C ARG A 61 -10.36 2.35 -1.51
N PRO A 62 -10.45 3.67 -1.20
CA PRO A 62 -11.68 4.31 -0.71
C PRO A 62 -12.92 4.11 -1.58
N TRP A 63 -12.75 3.97 -2.89
CA TRP A 63 -13.84 3.77 -3.86
C TRP A 63 -14.31 2.32 -3.98
N VAL A 64 -13.78 1.42 -3.13
CA VAL A 64 -14.23 0.02 -3.05
C VAL A 64 -15.16 -0.15 -1.85
N LYS A 65 -16.25 -0.88 -2.02
CA LYS A 65 -17.19 -1.22 -0.94
C LYS A 65 -16.44 -1.95 0.17
N GLY A 66 -16.68 -1.59 1.43
CA GLY A 66 -15.99 -2.19 2.58
C GLY A 66 -14.56 -1.69 2.84
N SER A 67 -14.11 -0.61 2.18
CA SER A 67 -12.79 -0.02 2.49
C SER A 67 -12.75 0.54 3.92
N GLU A 68 -11.78 0.07 4.69
CA GLU A 68 -11.43 0.51 6.05
C GLU A 68 -10.23 1.47 6.07
N HIS A 69 -9.77 1.94 4.89
CA HIS A 69 -8.67 2.90 4.82
C HIS A 69 -8.99 4.16 5.64
N PRO A 70 -8.07 4.68 6.49
CA PRO A 70 -8.35 5.81 7.40
C PRO A 70 -8.92 7.05 6.70
N TYR A 71 -8.52 7.29 5.45
CA TYR A 71 -9.00 8.40 4.63
C TYR A 71 -10.20 8.07 3.73
N ALA A 72 -10.78 6.86 3.84
CA ALA A 72 -11.98 6.50 3.08
C ALA A 72 -13.19 7.39 3.42
N PRO A 73 -13.48 7.75 4.68
CA PRO A 73 -14.58 8.67 5.02
C PRO A 73 -14.41 10.04 4.37
N LEU A 74 -13.19 10.60 4.42
CA LEU A 74 -12.88 11.89 3.80
C LEU A 74 -13.06 11.83 2.27
N TRP A 75 -12.53 10.80 1.62
CA TRP A 75 -12.71 10.59 0.18
C TRP A 75 -14.19 10.47 -0.19
N ARG A 76 -14.98 9.70 0.58
CA ARG A 76 -16.42 9.53 0.36
C ARG A 76 -17.19 10.84 0.52
N ASN A 77 -16.75 11.72 1.39
CA ASN A 77 -17.36 13.04 1.55
C ASN A 77 -17.17 13.90 0.28
N TYR A 78 -15.97 13.88 -0.32
CA TYR A 78 -15.75 14.53 -1.62
C TYR A 78 -16.51 13.85 -2.75
N TYR A 79 -16.57 12.51 -2.75
CA TYR A 79 -17.32 11.74 -3.73
C TYR A 79 -18.79 12.12 -3.77
N LYS A 80 -19.45 12.28 -2.62
CA LYS A 80 -20.86 12.70 -2.50
C LYS A 80 -21.13 14.08 -3.11
N ARG A 81 -20.12 14.94 -3.21
CA ARG A 81 -20.21 16.28 -3.79
C ARG A 81 -19.80 16.32 -5.27
N SER A 82 -19.33 15.21 -5.81
CA SER A 82 -18.90 15.10 -7.21
C SER A 82 -20.09 14.80 -8.15
N PRO A 83 -19.93 15.02 -9.47
CA PRO A 83 -20.91 14.60 -10.47
C PRO A 83 -21.18 13.08 -10.48
N TRP A 84 -20.25 12.27 -9.95
CA TRP A 84 -20.36 10.81 -9.90
C TRP A 84 -21.08 10.27 -8.66
N ARG A 85 -21.62 11.13 -7.79
CA ARG A 85 -22.26 10.75 -6.51
C ARG A 85 -23.34 9.67 -6.62
N ALA A 86 -23.99 9.57 -7.78
CA ALA A 86 -25.02 8.57 -8.04
C ALA A 86 -24.48 7.20 -8.46
N LYS A 87 -23.18 7.08 -8.75
CA LYS A 87 -22.59 5.79 -9.11
C LYS A 87 -22.29 4.97 -7.87
N ASP A 88 -22.52 3.67 -7.95
CA ASP A 88 -22.12 2.76 -6.88
C ASP A 88 -20.60 2.69 -6.70
N LEU A 89 -20.18 2.49 -5.44
CA LEU A 89 -18.80 2.12 -5.16
C LEU A 89 -18.47 0.77 -5.81
N ARG A 90 -17.23 0.61 -6.25
CA ARG A 90 -16.78 -0.64 -6.88
C ARG A 90 -16.84 -1.80 -5.88
N SER A 91 -17.18 -3.00 -6.37
CA SER A 91 -17.03 -4.23 -5.61
C SER A 91 -15.55 -4.60 -5.44
N ASP A 92 -15.24 -5.39 -4.42
CA ASP A 92 -13.90 -5.96 -4.23
C ASP A 92 -13.66 -7.06 -5.26
N ASN A 93 -13.01 -6.69 -6.36
CA ASN A 93 -12.66 -7.60 -7.48
C ASN A 93 -11.28 -8.23 -7.31
N ARG A 94 -10.69 -8.22 -6.10
CA ARG A 94 -9.44 -8.94 -5.86
C ARG A 94 -9.64 -10.43 -6.11
N SER A 95 -8.62 -11.08 -6.68
CA SER A 95 -8.65 -12.53 -6.91
C SER A 95 -8.85 -13.30 -5.59
N SER A 96 -9.45 -14.48 -5.66
CA SER A 96 -9.64 -15.35 -4.50
C SER A 96 -8.33 -15.64 -3.78
N TYR A 97 -7.24 -15.82 -4.51
CA TYR A 97 -5.90 -15.98 -3.95
C TYR A 97 -5.50 -14.79 -3.03
N ARG A 98 -5.72 -13.54 -3.46
CA ARG A 98 -5.40 -12.36 -2.64
C ARG A 98 -6.25 -12.28 -1.38
N LYS A 99 -7.52 -12.66 -1.46
CA LYS A 99 -8.42 -12.70 -0.29
C LYS A 99 -8.01 -13.79 0.71
N ILE A 100 -7.62 -14.97 0.22
CA ILE A 100 -7.11 -16.06 1.06
C ILE A 100 -5.78 -15.65 1.71
N TYR A 101 -4.88 -15.04 0.94
CA TYR A 101 -3.59 -14.54 1.43
C TYR A 101 -3.77 -13.48 2.53
N GLU A 102 -4.70 -12.54 2.38
CA GLU A 102 -5.03 -11.56 3.41
C GLU A 102 -5.53 -12.24 4.69
N LYS A 103 -6.47 -13.20 4.57
CA LYS A 103 -6.96 -13.96 5.73
C LYS A 103 -5.83 -14.70 6.44
N PHE A 104 -4.97 -15.37 5.69
CA PHE A 104 -3.82 -16.09 6.23
C PHE A 104 -2.83 -15.14 6.92
N TYR A 105 -2.55 -13.98 6.30
CA TYR A 105 -1.70 -12.94 6.90
C TYR A 105 -2.25 -12.45 8.24
N ARG A 106 -3.56 -12.22 8.34
CA ARG A 106 -4.22 -11.74 9.58
C ARG A 106 -4.28 -12.80 10.68
N LEU A 107 -4.25 -14.09 10.34
CA LEU A 107 -4.31 -15.20 11.31
C LEU A 107 -2.94 -15.56 11.90
N MET A 108 -1.85 -15.23 11.20
CA MET A 108 -0.50 -15.56 11.67
C MET A 108 0.08 -14.47 12.59
N PRO A 109 1.02 -14.83 13.49
CA PRO A 109 1.77 -13.84 14.27
C PRO A 109 2.42 -12.81 13.34
N LEU A 110 2.23 -11.51 13.66
CA LEU A 110 2.62 -10.39 12.80
C LEU A 110 4.09 -10.44 12.34
N PRO A 111 5.09 -10.76 13.21
CA PRO A 111 6.49 -10.83 12.79
C PRO A 111 6.75 -11.88 11.71
N PHE A 112 6.05 -13.01 11.76
CA PHE A 112 6.16 -14.08 10.79
C PHE A 112 5.48 -13.69 9.47
N SER A 113 4.26 -13.16 9.53
CA SER A 113 3.50 -12.71 8.36
C SER A 113 4.26 -11.65 7.56
N VAL A 114 4.85 -10.66 8.25
CA VAL A 114 5.65 -9.59 7.62
C VAL A 114 6.91 -10.15 6.98
N SER A 115 7.61 -11.08 7.66
CA SER A 115 8.84 -11.71 7.13
C SER A 115 8.55 -12.53 5.88
N LEU A 116 7.54 -13.39 5.92
CA LEU A 116 7.12 -14.23 4.80
C LEU A 116 6.66 -13.36 3.62
N SER A 117 5.82 -12.37 3.88
CA SER A 117 5.33 -11.45 2.85
C SER A 117 6.46 -10.64 2.22
N GLY A 118 7.40 -10.17 3.03
CA GLY A 118 8.59 -9.46 2.56
C GLY A 118 9.47 -10.33 1.67
N PHE A 119 9.68 -11.61 2.04
CA PHE A 119 10.43 -12.57 1.23
C PHE A 119 9.72 -12.84 -0.11
N LEU A 120 8.42 -13.13 -0.08
CA LEU A 120 7.63 -13.35 -1.28
C LEU A 120 7.69 -12.15 -2.23
N HIS A 121 7.52 -10.94 -1.70
CA HIS A 121 7.47 -9.72 -2.50
C HIS A 121 8.85 -9.30 -3.03
N SER A 122 9.90 -9.41 -2.23
CA SER A 122 11.24 -8.90 -2.59
C SER A 122 12.11 -9.93 -3.31
N VAL A 123 11.81 -11.22 -3.21
CA VAL A 123 12.64 -12.29 -3.78
C VAL A 123 11.88 -13.10 -4.83
N LEU A 124 10.75 -13.73 -4.45
CA LEU A 124 10.06 -14.66 -5.35
C LEU A 124 9.39 -13.96 -6.54
N VAL A 125 8.71 -12.84 -6.32
CA VAL A 125 8.02 -12.12 -7.41
C VAL A 125 9.00 -11.63 -8.48
N PRO A 126 10.13 -10.97 -8.15
CA PRO A 126 11.14 -10.60 -9.13
C PRO A 126 11.75 -11.80 -9.87
N MET A 127 12.04 -12.90 -9.16
CA MET A 127 12.58 -14.12 -9.80
C MET A 127 11.62 -14.73 -10.82
N VAL A 128 10.31 -14.78 -10.52
CA VAL A 128 9.30 -15.27 -11.45
C VAL A 128 9.18 -14.36 -12.67
N HIS A 129 9.21 -13.03 -12.49
CA HIS A 129 9.20 -12.08 -13.60
C HIS A 129 10.44 -12.17 -14.49
N MET A 130 11.63 -12.32 -13.90
CA MET A 130 12.86 -12.51 -14.66
C MET A 130 12.81 -13.79 -15.52
N ARG A 131 12.31 -14.90 -14.97
CA ARG A 131 12.15 -16.15 -15.72
C ARG A 131 11.17 -16.03 -16.89
N LYS A 132 10.02 -15.36 -16.70
CA LYS A 132 9.06 -15.12 -17.78
C LYS A 132 9.64 -14.28 -18.90
N ASN A 133 10.41 -13.24 -18.58
CA ASN A 133 11.08 -12.42 -19.60
C ASN A 133 12.17 -13.17 -20.36
N GLN A 134 12.76 -14.23 -19.79
CA GLN A 134 13.77 -15.07 -20.46
C GLN A 134 13.14 -16.18 -21.30
N SER A 135 11.91 -16.62 -20.98
CA SER A 135 11.19 -17.66 -21.73
C SER A 135 10.40 -17.13 -22.94
N GLY A 136 10.39 -15.83 -23.19
CA GLY A 136 9.80 -15.27 -24.41
C GLY A 136 8.27 -15.34 -24.49
N GLU A 137 7.57 -15.56 -23.36
CA GLU A 137 6.11 -15.52 -23.23
C GLU A 137 5.60 -14.19 -22.69
#